data_e7bd9b203e9687a2ce5f506f67622cae
#
_entry.id   e7bd9b203e9687a2ce5f506f67622cae
#
_cell.length_a   1.000
_cell.length_b   1.000
_cell.length_c   1.000
_cell.angle_alpha   90.00
_cell.angle_beta   90.00
_cell.angle_gamma   90.00
#
_symmetry.space_group_name_H-M   'P 1'
#
loop_
_entity.id
_entity.type
_entity.pdbx_description
1 polymer ?
#
loop_
_entity_poly.entity_id
_entity_poly.type
_entity_poly.pdbx_seq_one_letter_code
_entity_poly.pdbx_strand_id
1 'polypeptide(L)'
;MKTQDMLATHPRRSSINEQSLVNCIAACIECADTCNICADACLGEEKVQMLVNCIRMNLDCADICRATASMISRQTGSDPQIMKMQLEVCAVVCQKCTQQCEQHAEMHRHCRICATSCRSCEDACRQLISSL
;
A
#
# COMPACT_ATOMS: atom_id res chain seq x y z
N MET A 1 13.38 13.26 -1.03
CA MET A 1 13.18 12.09 -0.15
C MET A 1 14.38 11.15 -0.28
N LYS A 2 14.83 10.60 0.82
CA LYS A 2 16.03 9.73 0.83
C LYS A 2 15.87 8.49 -0.04
N THR A 3 14.67 7.94 -0.15
CA THR A 3 14.39 6.79 -1.00
C THR A 3 14.79 7.06 -2.45
N GLN A 4 14.39 8.21 -2.98
CA GLN A 4 14.74 8.60 -4.35
C GLN A 4 16.25 8.72 -4.53
N ASP A 5 16.92 9.39 -3.59
CA ASP A 5 18.36 9.58 -3.63
C ASP A 5 19.11 8.24 -3.54
N MET A 6 18.64 7.33 -2.69
CA MET A 6 19.22 6.00 -2.56
C MET A 6 19.08 5.19 -3.86
N LEU A 7 17.91 5.23 -4.50
CA LEU A 7 17.67 4.52 -5.75
C LEU A 7 18.52 5.13 -6.88
N ALA A 8 18.62 6.46 -6.92
CA ALA A 8 19.42 7.14 -7.95
C ALA A 8 20.91 6.82 -7.87
N THR A 9 21.41 6.52 -6.68
CA THR A 9 22.83 6.18 -6.45
C THR A 9 23.09 4.67 -6.44
N HIS A 10 22.06 3.86 -6.68
CA HIS A 10 22.19 2.41 -6.61
C HIS A 10 23.11 1.90 -7.74
N PRO A 11 24.12 1.04 -7.44
CA PRO A 11 25.05 0.55 -8.46
C PRO A 11 24.42 -0.41 -9.48
N ARG A 12 23.25 -0.99 -9.17
CA ARG A 12 22.53 -1.93 -10.04
C ARG A 12 21.14 -1.41 -10.35
N ARG A 13 21.06 -0.20 -10.89
CA ARG A 13 19.78 0.40 -11.25
C ARG A 13 19.06 -0.47 -12.27
N SER A 14 17.77 -0.70 -12.05
CA SER A 14 16.93 -1.43 -12.98
C SER A 14 16.46 -0.53 -14.13
N SER A 15 15.87 -1.15 -15.17
CA SER A 15 15.24 -0.42 -16.28
C SER A 15 13.83 0.08 -15.94
N ILE A 16 13.36 -0.16 -14.72
CA ILE A 16 12.03 0.27 -14.27
C ILE A 16 11.99 1.78 -14.19
N ASN A 17 10.84 2.37 -14.55
CA ASN A 17 10.63 3.81 -14.44
C ASN A 17 10.84 4.25 -13.00
N GLU A 18 11.84 5.09 -12.78
CA GLU A 18 12.26 5.49 -11.44
C GLU A 18 11.16 6.25 -10.70
N GLN A 19 10.46 7.15 -11.39
CA GLN A 19 9.40 7.94 -10.76
C GLN A 19 8.23 7.05 -10.31
N SER A 20 7.83 6.10 -11.15
CA SER A 20 6.77 5.15 -10.80
C SER A 20 7.18 4.26 -9.63
N LEU A 21 8.45 3.86 -9.59
CA LEU A 21 8.99 3.06 -8.50
C LEU A 21 8.97 3.83 -7.17
N VAL A 22 9.50 5.06 -7.18
CA VAL A 22 9.53 5.92 -5.98
C VAL A 22 8.11 6.20 -5.49
N ASN A 23 7.19 6.52 -6.40
CA ASN A 23 5.79 6.78 -6.05
C ASN A 23 5.14 5.56 -5.41
N CYS A 24 5.39 4.38 -5.95
CA CYS A 24 4.82 3.14 -5.41
C CYS A 24 5.37 2.80 -4.02
N ILE A 25 6.67 2.94 -3.82
CA ILE A 25 7.30 2.74 -2.51
C ILE A 25 6.66 3.68 -1.48
N ALA A 26 6.58 4.95 -1.80
CA ALA A 26 6.00 5.96 -0.89
C ALA A 26 4.54 5.67 -0.59
N ALA A 27 3.74 5.33 -1.60
CA ALA A 27 2.33 5.02 -1.44
C ALA A 27 2.12 3.77 -0.58
N CYS A 28 2.94 2.73 -0.76
CA CYS A 28 2.87 1.51 0.04
C CYS A 28 3.19 1.77 1.51
N ILE A 29 4.22 2.56 1.80
CA ILE A 29 4.60 2.91 3.17
C ILE A 29 3.48 3.70 3.84
N GLU A 30 2.97 4.71 3.17
CA GLU A 30 1.88 5.54 3.71
C GLU A 30 0.60 4.72 3.93
N CYS A 31 0.26 3.87 2.97
CA CYS A 31 -0.92 3.00 3.08
C CYS A 31 -0.78 2.03 4.26
N ALA A 32 0.39 1.44 4.43
CA ALA A 32 0.65 0.52 5.55
C ALA A 32 0.44 1.23 6.89
N ASP A 33 0.99 2.42 7.04
CA ASP A 33 0.86 3.19 8.29
C ASP A 33 -0.59 3.61 8.53
N THR A 34 -1.25 4.10 7.49
CA THR A 34 -2.64 4.56 7.57
C THR A 34 -3.58 3.40 7.91
N CYS A 35 -3.41 2.25 7.28
CA CYS A 35 -4.22 1.06 7.57
C CYS A 35 -4.02 0.56 8.99
N ASN A 36 -2.78 0.54 9.46
CA ASN A 36 -2.46 0.11 10.81
C ASN A 36 -3.11 1.02 11.85
N ILE A 37 -3.02 2.33 11.65
CA ILE A 37 -3.63 3.32 12.54
C ILE A 37 -5.15 3.23 12.48
N CYS A 38 -5.72 3.04 11.29
CA CYS A 38 -7.16 2.90 11.13
C CYS A 38 -7.69 1.65 11.86
N ALA A 39 -6.97 0.54 11.78
CA ALA A 39 -7.34 -0.68 12.51
C ALA A 39 -7.38 -0.42 14.01
N ASP A 40 -6.38 0.26 14.54
CA ASP A 40 -6.33 0.61 15.96
C ASP A 40 -7.45 1.59 16.34
N ALA A 41 -7.69 2.60 15.50
CA ALA A 41 -8.77 3.57 15.72
C ALA A 41 -10.13 2.87 15.73
N CYS A 42 -10.34 1.90 14.85
CA CYS A 42 -11.58 1.10 14.85
C CYS A 42 -11.78 0.34 16.16
N LEU A 43 -10.69 -0.17 16.74
CA LEU A 43 -10.74 -0.86 18.04
C LEU A 43 -11.15 0.09 19.17
N GLY A 44 -10.94 1.37 19.02
CA GLY A 44 -11.33 2.39 19.99
C GLY A 44 -12.76 2.90 19.83
N GLU A 45 -13.48 2.49 18.80
CA GLU A 45 -14.86 2.94 18.58
C GLU A 45 -15.83 2.17 19.47
N GLU A 46 -16.98 2.80 19.79
CA GLU A 46 -17.99 2.18 20.65
C GLU A 46 -18.60 0.92 20.05
N LYS A 47 -18.86 0.93 18.73
CA LYS A 47 -19.47 -0.20 18.02
C LYS A 47 -18.42 -1.01 17.26
N VAL A 48 -17.40 -1.49 17.96
CA VAL A 48 -16.27 -2.22 17.40
C VAL A 48 -16.72 -3.41 16.55
N GLN A 49 -17.76 -4.14 16.98
CA GLN A 49 -18.22 -5.33 16.28
C GLN A 49 -18.73 -5.04 14.87
N MET A 50 -19.11 -3.81 14.56
CA MET A 50 -19.49 -3.41 13.21
C MET A 50 -18.27 -3.19 12.31
N LEU A 51 -17.08 -3.12 12.89
CA LEU A 51 -15.83 -2.78 12.20
C LEU A 51 -14.85 -3.96 12.10
N VAL A 52 -15.28 -5.15 12.51
CA VAL A 52 -14.38 -6.32 12.56
C VAL A 52 -13.78 -6.64 11.19
N ASN A 53 -14.59 -6.61 10.13
CA ASN A 53 -14.08 -6.88 8.78
C ASN A 53 -13.13 -5.78 8.30
N CYS A 54 -13.42 -4.53 8.65
CA CYS A 54 -12.56 -3.40 8.32
C CYS A 54 -11.21 -3.52 9.05
N ILE A 55 -11.21 -3.89 10.33
CA ILE A 55 -10.00 -4.10 11.12
C ILE A 55 -9.13 -5.17 10.48
N ARG A 56 -9.70 -6.33 10.15
CA ARG A 56 -8.95 -7.42 9.54
C ARG A 56 -8.37 -7.03 8.20
N MET A 57 -9.17 -6.39 7.35
CA MET A 57 -8.72 -5.96 6.03
C MET A 57 -7.61 -4.92 6.14
N ASN A 58 -7.73 -3.97 7.08
CA ASN A 58 -6.69 -2.98 7.32
C ASN A 58 -5.36 -3.63 7.72
N LEU A 59 -5.40 -4.61 8.60
CA LEU A 59 -4.18 -5.30 9.04
C LEU A 59 -3.54 -6.10 7.91
N ASP A 60 -4.33 -6.82 7.13
CA ASP A 60 -3.83 -7.55 5.96
C ASP A 60 -3.23 -6.60 4.92
N CYS A 61 -3.92 -5.50 4.66
CA CYS A 61 -3.43 -4.48 3.73
C CYS A 61 -2.11 -3.87 4.21
N ALA A 62 -2.01 -3.54 5.49
CA ALA A 62 -0.78 -3.00 6.07
C ALA A 62 0.40 -3.96 5.89
N ASP A 63 0.19 -5.25 6.17
CA ASP A 63 1.25 -6.26 6.05
C ASP A 63 1.72 -6.42 4.60
N ILE A 64 0.78 -6.50 3.66
CA ILE A 64 1.09 -6.65 2.24
C ILE A 64 1.79 -5.40 1.70
N CYS A 65 1.32 -4.22 2.07
CA CYS A 65 1.94 -2.97 1.63
C CYS A 65 3.38 -2.83 2.15
N ARG A 66 3.64 -3.21 3.40
CA ARG A 66 5.01 -3.18 3.96
C ARG A 66 5.93 -4.14 3.20
N ALA A 67 5.48 -5.36 2.97
CA ALA A 67 6.24 -6.35 2.22
C ALA A 67 6.52 -5.86 0.79
N THR A 68 5.51 -5.27 0.14
CA THR A 68 5.64 -4.75 -1.21
C THR A 68 6.68 -3.64 -1.28
N ALA A 69 6.61 -2.66 -0.37
CA ALA A 69 7.59 -1.57 -0.32
C ALA A 69 9.01 -2.10 -0.16
N SER A 70 9.21 -3.09 0.71
CA SER A 70 10.52 -3.71 0.92
C SER A 70 11.02 -4.41 -0.33
N MET A 71 10.16 -5.20 -0.97
CA MET A 71 10.55 -6.00 -2.13
C MET A 71 10.90 -5.15 -3.34
N ILE A 72 10.07 -4.17 -3.66
CA ILE A 72 10.29 -3.33 -4.85
C ILE A 72 11.43 -2.33 -4.66
N SER A 73 11.85 -2.09 -3.41
CA SER A 73 13.01 -1.24 -3.11
C SER A 73 14.33 -1.91 -3.47
N ARG A 74 14.38 -3.23 -3.51
CA ARG A 74 15.61 -3.99 -3.76
C ARG A 74 15.79 -4.20 -5.26
N GLN A 75 16.88 -3.69 -5.82
CA GLN A 75 17.11 -3.68 -7.27
C GLN A 75 18.09 -4.76 -7.74
N THR A 76 18.98 -5.22 -6.86
CA THR A 76 19.99 -6.20 -7.25
C THR A 76 19.39 -7.59 -7.37
N GLY A 77 19.37 -8.12 -8.61
CA GLY A 77 18.90 -9.48 -8.86
C GLY A 77 17.42 -9.69 -8.62
N SER A 78 16.60 -8.65 -8.72
CA SER A 78 15.16 -8.79 -8.53
C SER A 78 14.56 -9.67 -9.63
N ASP A 79 13.59 -10.50 -9.24
CA ASP A 79 12.86 -11.36 -10.17
C ASP A 79 11.63 -10.62 -10.68
N PRO A 80 11.53 -10.35 -12.00
CA PRO A 80 10.41 -9.58 -12.56
C PRO A 80 9.05 -10.25 -12.34
N GLN A 81 9.00 -11.57 -12.38
CA GLN A 81 7.73 -12.30 -12.18
C GLN A 81 7.25 -12.16 -10.74
N ILE A 82 8.15 -12.33 -9.77
CA ILE A 82 7.80 -12.20 -8.36
C ILE A 82 7.37 -10.77 -8.05
N MET A 83 8.10 -9.78 -8.57
CA MET A 83 7.76 -8.37 -8.38
C MET A 83 6.36 -8.07 -8.91
N LYS A 84 6.06 -8.53 -10.13
CA LYS A 84 4.74 -8.30 -10.73
C LYS A 84 3.62 -8.96 -9.91
N MET A 85 3.82 -10.20 -9.49
CA MET A 85 2.83 -10.92 -8.68
C MET A 85 2.59 -10.21 -7.34
N GLN A 86 3.64 -9.71 -6.70
CA GLN A 86 3.51 -8.99 -5.45
C GLN A 86 2.76 -7.67 -5.63
N LEU A 87 3.04 -6.94 -6.71
CA LEU A 87 2.32 -5.70 -7.03
C LEU A 87 0.85 -5.96 -7.33
N GLU A 88 0.54 -7.05 -8.01
CA GLU A 88 -0.84 -7.44 -8.30
C GLU A 88 -1.61 -7.75 -7.01
N VAL A 89 -1.02 -8.51 -6.11
CA VAL A 89 -1.66 -8.82 -4.82
C VAL A 89 -1.84 -7.55 -3.99
N CYS A 90 -0.85 -6.66 -4.00
CA CYS A 90 -0.94 -5.38 -3.30
C CYS A 90 -2.06 -4.51 -3.85
N ALA A 91 -2.18 -4.42 -5.17
CA ALA A 91 -3.25 -3.65 -5.81
C ALA A 91 -4.63 -4.21 -5.42
N VAL A 92 -4.80 -5.53 -5.41
CA VAL A 92 -6.07 -6.17 -5.06
C VAL A 92 -6.42 -5.94 -3.59
N VAL A 93 -5.48 -6.11 -2.67
CA VAL A 93 -5.78 -5.90 -1.25
C VAL A 93 -6.09 -4.43 -0.96
N CYS A 94 -5.41 -3.51 -1.63
CA CYS A 94 -5.71 -2.08 -1.50
C CYS A 94 -7.11 -1.75 -2.01
N GLN A 95 -7.52 -2.33 -3.14
CA GLN A 95 -8.86 -2.15 -3.68
C GLN A 95 -9.93 -2.63 -2.69
N LYS A 96 -9.74 -3.83 -2.13
CA LYS A 96 -10.70 -4.40 -1.19
C LYS A 96 -10.73 -3.61 0.13
N CYS A 97 -9.58 -3.14 0.59
CA CYS A 97 -9.50 -2.30 1.79
C CYS A 97 -10.21 -0.96 1.57
N THR A 98 -10.06 -0.36 0.39
CA THR A 98 -10.81 0.84 0.00
C THR A 98 -12.30 0.61 0.13
N GLN A 99 -12.80 -0.50 -0.43
CA GLN A 99 -14.24 -0.83 -0.39
C GLN A 99 -14.73 -0.99 1.04
N GLN A 100 -13.98 -1.67 1.90
CA GLN A 100 -14.34 -1.84 3.31
C GLN A 100 -14.37 -0.52 4.05
N CYS A 101 -13.34 0.31 3.89
CA CYS A 101 -13.26 1.60 4.57
C CYS A 101 -14.36 2.56 4.10
N GLU A 102 -14.73 2.52 2.82
CA GLU A 102 -15.78 3.37 2.28
C GLU A 102 -17.15 3.09 2.92
N GLN A 103 -17.40 1.86 3.34
CA GLN A 103 -18.65 1.52 4.02
C GLN A 103 -18.82 2.27 5.36
N HIS A 104 -17.71 2.73 5.96
CA HIS A 104 -17.70 3.41 7.25
C HIS A 104 -17.20 4.85 7.16
N ALA A 105 -16.96 5.36 5.96
CA ALA A 105 -16.31 6.65 5.73
C ALA A 105 -17.15 7.84 6.23
N GLU A 106 -18.49 7.74 6.17
CA GLU A 106 -19.37 8.81 6.63
C GLU A 106 -19.43 8.89 8.15
N MET A 107 -19.28 7.76 8.84
CA MET A 107 -19.37 7.69 10.30
C MET A 107 -18.01 7.94 10.96
N HIS A 108 -16.92 7.56 10.30
CA HIS A 108 -15.58 7.61 10.89
C HIS A 108 -14.60 8.25 9.91
N ARG A 109 -14.08 9.42 10.28
CA ARG A 109 -13.15 10.15 9.42
C ARG A 109 -11.87 9.34 9.15
N HIS A 110 -11.39 8.56 10.13
CA HIS A 110 -10.20 7.72 9.92
C HIS A 110 -10.43 6.67 8.84
N CYS A 111 -11.65 6.15 8.71
CA CYS A 111 -12.00 5.23 7.63
C CYS A 111 -11.98 5.93 6.26
N ARG A 112 -12.42 7.17 6.20
CA ARG A 112 -12.35 7.97 4.95
C ARG A 112 -10.91 8.22 4.53
N ILE A 113 -10.07 8.60 5.46
CA ILE A 113 -8.65 8.84 5.19
C ILE A 113 -7.98 7.55 4.72
N CYS A 114 -8.29 6.44 5.39
CA CYS A 114 -7.76 5.14 5.02
C CYS A 114 -8.19 4.73 3.61
N ALA A 115 -9.45 4.92 3.26
CA ALA A 115 -9.96 4.62 1.92
C ALA A 115 -9.20 5.41 0.85
N THR A 116 -8.94 6.69 1.07
CA THR A 116 -8.19 7.53 0.16
C THR A 116 -6.75 7.03 -0.02
N SER A 117 -6.09 6.67 1.08
CA SER A 117 -4.72 6.15 1.05
C SER A 117 -4.64 4.81 0.33
N CYS A 118 -5.59 3.91 0.58
CA CYS A 118 -5.65 2.61 -0.11
C CYS A 118 -5.86 2.77 -1.61
N ARG A 119 -6.72 3.69 -2.02
CA ARG A 119 -6.95 3.96 -3.45
C ARG A 119 -5.70 4.49 -4.12
N SER A 120 -4.99 5.42 -3.47
CA SER A 120 -3.73 5.96 -3.99
C SER A 120 -2.68 4.87 -4.16
N CYS A 121 -2.60 3.94 -3.20
CA CYS A 121 -1.66 2.83 -3.26
C CYS A 121 -2.02 1.85 -4.38
N GLU A 122 -3.30 1.54 -4.55
CA GLU A 122 -3.75 0.72 -5.68
C GLU A 122 -3.32 1.32 -7.01
N ASP A 123 -3.57 2.61 -7.20
CA ASP A 123 -3.23 3.32 -8.43
C ASP A 123 -1.71 3.29 -8.69
N ALA A 124 -0.92 3.53 -7.66
CA ALA A 124 0.54 3.51 -7.79
C ALA A 124 1.06 2.12 -8.16
N CYS A 125 0.50 1.05 -7.56
CA CYS A 125 0.85 -0.32 -7.92
C CYS A 125 0.51 -0.63 -9.38
N ARG A 126 -0.68 -0.25 -9.84
CA ARG A 126 -1.12 -0.50 -11.21
C ARG A 126 -0.29 0.27 -12.23
N GLN A 127 0.09 1.51 -11.91
CA GLN A 127 0.98 2.29 -12.77
C GLN A 127 2.36 1.64 -12.88
N LEU A 128 2.91 1.14 -11.77
CA LEU A 128 4.20 0.47 -11.79
C LEU A 128 4.13 -0.82 -12.61
N ILE A 129 3.07 -1.62 -12.44
CA ILE A 129 2.84 -2.83 -13.25
C ILE A 129 2.85 -2.49 -14.74
N SER A 130 2.17 -1.40 -15.13
CA SER A 130 2.09 -0.98 -16.53
C SER A 130 3.44 -0.61 -17.12
N SER A 131 4.39 -0.21 -16.30
CA SER A 131 5.73 0.20 -16.73
C SER A 131 6.77 -0.94 -16.70
N LEU A 132 6.39 -2.13 -16.27
CA LEU A 132 7.30 -3.27 -16.21
C LEU A 132 7.57 -3.93 -17.56
#